data_9848a46c0c0a2d267c58a49e82d1fc6c
#
_entry.id   9848a46c0c0a2d267c58a49e82d1fc6c
#
_cell.length_a   1.000
_cell.length_b   1.000
_cell.length_c   1.000
_cell.angle_alpha   90.00
_cell.angle_beta   90.00
_cell.angle_gamma   90.00
#
_symmetry.space_group_name_H-M   'P 1'
#
loop_
_entity.id
_entity.type
_entity.pdbx_description
1 polymer ?
#
loop_
_entity_poly.entity_id
_entity_poly.type
_entity_poly.pdbx_seq_one_letter_code
_entity_poly.pdbx_strand_id
1 'polypeptide(L)'
;MRARGDADMDRIATIERNTKETQIKLTLNLDGSGKYNVKNPIGFFEHMLSAFCKHGMFDLSGEISGDLNVDQHHLIEDTGIVLGLLFAKALGDCAGIYRSGFFVYPMDESLLQVSVDFGGRPFCVCNAALTGVPLVSISPEGKSSSFQTDCFEDFWQGFANGAKCNIHLDTIRGRSDHHKIEAAFKAVSRAIREAVSIDDRRGGAIPSTKGVLV
;
A
#
# COMPACT_ATOMS: atom_id res chain seq x y z
N MET A 1 26.27 -13.58 13.99
CA MET A 1 25.46 -14.81 14.05
C MET A 1 24.51 -14.64 15.22
N ARG A 2 23.24 -14.28 14.98
CA ARG A 2 22.22 -14.13 16.04
C ARG A 2 21.50 -15.47 16.18
N ALA A 3 21.36 -15.95 17.41
CA ALA A 3 20.50 -17.07 17.73
C ALA A 3 19.05 -16.63 17.50
N ARG A 4 18.34 -17.23 16.53
CA ARG A 4 16.90 -17.16 16.40
C ARG A 4 16.32 -18.02 17.54
N GLY A 5 15.83 -17.34 18.56
CA GLY A 5 15.05 -17.96 19.63
C GLY A 5 13.60 -17.63 19.45
N ASP A 6 12.78 -18.64 19.37
CA ASP A 6 11.33 -18.75 19.50
C ASP A 6 10.40 -17.91 18.60
N ALA A 7 9.63 -18.65 17.78
CA ALA A 7 8.46 -18.24 17.00
C ALA A 7 8.70 -17.08 16.03
N ASP A 8 9.52 -17.32 15.00
CA ASP A 8 9.47 -16.60 13.73
C ASP A 8 8.13 -16.95 13.05
N MET A 9 7.03 -16.36 13.53
CA MET A 9 5.76 -16.46 12.83
C MET A 9 5.94 -15.68 11.53
N ASP A 10 5.91 -16.40 10.41
CA ASP A 10 5.92 -15.80 9.09
C ASP A 10 4.86 -14.68 9.04
N ARG A 11 5.30 -13.42 8.84
CA ARG A 11 4.38 -12.28 8.71
C ARG A 11 3.71 -12.31 7.33
N ILE A 12 3.00 -13.41 7.09
CA ILE A 12 2.28 -13.70 5.85
C ILE A 12 0.79 -13.72 6.13
N ALA A 13 0.02 -13.08 5.26
CA ALA A 13 -1.43 -13.07 5.35
C ALA A 13 -2.07 -13.30 3.99
N THR A 14 -3.21 -13.98 3.99
CA THR A 14 -4.08 -14.12 2.81
C THR A 14 -5.46 -13.59 3.17
N ILE A 15 -6.03 -12.77 2.28
CA ILE A 15 -7.40 -12.25 2.34
C ILE A 15 -8.10 -12.59 1.03
N GLU A 16 -9.33 -13.03 1.14
CA GLU A 16 -10.25 -13.18 0.03
C GLU A 16 -11.51 -12.37 0.35
N ARG A 17 -11.86 -11.44 -0.54
CA ARG A 17 -13.04 -10.59 -0.45
C ARG A 17 -13.80 -10.63 -1.76
N ASN A 18 -15.01 -11.14 -1.70
CA ASN A 18 -15.89 -11.26 -2.84
C ASN A 18 -17.18 -10.48 -2.57
N THR A 19 -17.49 -9.55 -3.45
CA THR A 19 -18.75 -8.79 -3.46
C THR A 19 -19.45 -9.05 -4.80
N LYS A 20 -20.54 -8.34 -5.05
CA LYS A 20 -21.16 -8.33 -6.39
C LYS A 20 -20.38 -7.53 -7.42
N GLU A 21 -19.48 -6.64 -6.94
CA GLU A 21 -18.73 -5.67 -7.74
C GLU A 21 -17.29 -6.13 -7.98
N THR A 22 -16.66 -6.73 -6.96
CA THR A 22 -15.25 -7.11 -7.01
C THR A 22 -14.99 -8.51 -6.48
N GLN A 23 -13.97 -9.19 -7.03
CA GLN A 23 -13.43 -10.45 -6.54
C GLN A 23 -11.92 -10.26 -6.36
N ILE A 24 -11.47 -10.28 -5.12
CA ILE A 24 -10.08 -9.99 -4.77
C ILE A 24 -9.57 -11.09 -3.85
N LYS A 25 -8.49 -11.75 -4.27
CA LYS A 25 -7.77 -12.72 -3.45
C LYS A 25 -6.29 -12.43 -3.51
N LEU A 26 -5.73 -11.98 -2.40
CA LEU A 26 -4.33 -11.59 -2.31
C LEU A 26 -3.65 -12.25 -1.12
N THR A 27 -2.36 -12.53 -1.31
CA THR A 27 -1.43 -12.99 -0.27
C THR A 27 -0.26 -12.03 -0.20
N LEU A 28 0.03 -11.52 1.01
CA LEU A 28 1.13 -10.60 1.32
C LEU A 28 2.13 -11.29 2.22
N ASN A 29 3.43 -11.13 1.93
CA ASN A 29 4.53 -11.41 2.84
C ASN A 29 5.25 -10.08 3.16
N LEU A 30 5.25 -9.68 4.43
CA LEU A 30 5.92 -8.45 4.88
C LEU A 30 7.45 -8.56 4.84
N ASP A 31 7.99 -9.77 5.00
CA ASP A 31 9.43 -10.07 4.99
C ASP A 31 9.87 -10.64 3.64
N GLY A 32 9.29 -10.11 2.58
CA GLY A 32 9.51 -10.52 1.21
C GLY A 32 10.82 -10.00 0.59
N SER A 33 10.89 -10.15 -0.71
CA SER A 33 12.04 -9.72 -1.55
C SER A 33 11.65 -8.70 -2.63
N GLY A 34 10.42 -8.17 -2.58
CA GLY A 34 9.88 -7.21 -3.54
C GLY A 34 9.31 -7.88 -4.79
N LYS A 35 8.77 -9.08 -4.66
CA LYS A 35 8.13 -9.81 -5.77
C LYS A 35 6.68 -9.41 -5.91
N TYR A 36 6.27 -9.18 -7.15
CA TYR A 36 4.90 -8.92 -7.53
C TYR A 36 4.42 -9.99 -8.52
N ASN A 37 3.34 -10.67 -8.20
CA ASN A 37 2.71 -11.68 -9.05
C ASN A 37 1.18 -11.64 -8.86
N VAL A 38 0.57 -10.53 -9.27
CA VAL A 38 -0.88 -10.34 -9.18
C VAL A 38 -1.44 -10.15 -10.59
N LYS A 39 -2.49 -10.87 -10.92
CA LYS A 39 -3.28 -10.58 -12.12
C LYS A 39 -4.12 -9.34 -11.88
N ASN A 40 -3.86 -8.28 -12.64
CA ASN A 40 -4.52 -6.99 -12.52
C ASN A 40 -4.97 -6.51 -13.90
N PRO A 41 -6.24 -6.18 -14.10
CA PRO A 41 -6.75 -5.73 -15.39
C PRO A 41 -6.40 -4.29 -15.75
N ILE A 42 -5.87 -3.47 -14.80
CA ILE A 42 -5.53 -2.07 -15.01
C ILE A 42 -4.01 -1.91 -15.04
N GLY A 43 -3.42 -1.75 -16.24
CA GLY A 43 -1.97 -1.79 -16.43
C GLY A 43 -1.18 -0.75 -15.62
N PHE A 44 -1.66 0.51 -15.52
CA PHE A 44 -1.00 1.52 -14.70
C PHE A 44 -1.06 1.17 -13.21
N PHE A 45 -2.19 0.67 -12.74
CA PHE A 45 -2.36 0.25 -11.34
C PHE A 45 -1.48 -0.98 -11.01
N GLU A 46 -1.37 -1.93 -11.96
CA GLU A 46 -0.41 -3.04 -11.85
C GLU A 46 1.02 -2.53 -11.66
N HIS A 47 1.44 -1.55 -12.48
CA HIS A 47 2.75 -0.92 -12.34
C HIS A 47 2.93 -0.27 -10.96
N MET A 48 1.91 0.41 -10.44
CA MET A 48 1.95 1.04 -9.11
C MET A 48 2.09 0.01 -7.98
N LEU A 49 1.31 -1.06 -8.00
CA LEU A 49 1.40 -2.13 -7.00
C LEU A 49 2.75 -2.88 -7.09
N SER A 50 3.26 -3.07 -8.31
CA SER A 50 4.61 -3.64 -8.52
C SER A 50 5.70 -2.74 -7.93
N ALA A 51 5.61 -1.42 -8.15
CA ALA A 51 6.53 -0.45 -7.56
C ALA A 51 6.43 -0.44 -6.02
N PHE A 52 5.21 -0.51 -5.46
CA PHE A 52 4.98 -0.63 -4.03
C PHE A 52 5.69 -1.87 -3.44
N CYS A 53 5.52 -3.04 -4.06
CA CYS A 53 6.20 -4.26 -3.63
C CYS A 53 7.72 -4.11 -3.69
N LYS A 54 8.23 -3.63 -4.82
CA LYS A 54 9.68 -3.50 -5.06
C LYS A 54 10.36 -2.58 -4.07
N HIS A 55 9.78 -1.42 -3.80
CA HIS A 55 10.37 -0.41 -2.90
C HIS A 55 10.13 -0.73 -1.42
N GLY A 56 9.02 -1.38 -1.09
CA GLY A 56 8.71 -1.85 0.25
C GLY A 56 9.41 -3.15 0.63
N MET A 57 9.93 -3.91 -0.36
CA MET A 57 10.46 -5.27 -0.19
C MET A 57 9.39 -6.26 0.30
N PHE A 58 8.13 -6.01 -0.05
CA PHE A 58 7.01 -6.91 0.19
C PHE A 58 6.82 -7.88 -0.98
N ASP A 59 6.41 -9.13 -0.70
CA ASP A 59 5.95 -10.01 -1.77
C ASP A 59 4.42 -10.01 -1.79
N LEU A 60 3.81 -9.78 -2.97
CA LEU A 60 2.37 -9.77 -3.17
C LEU A 60 2.00 -10.67 -4.33
N SER A 61 1.04 -11.57 -4.11
CA SER A 61 0.56 -12.50 -5.14
C SER A 61 -0.94 -12.69 -5.07
N GLY A 62 -1.56 -13.07 -6.21
CA GLY A 62 -2.99 -13.37 -6.27
C GLY A 62 -3.66 -12.81 -7.51
N GLU A 63 -4.91 -12.41 -7.37
CA GLU A 63 -5.70 -11.83 -8.46
C GLU A 63 -6.72 -10.81 -7.95
N ILE A 64 -6.97 -9.80 -8.78
CA ILE A 64 -8.01 -8.79 -8.58
C ILE A 64 -8.84 -8.70 -9.85
N SER A 65 -10.15 -8.66 -9.71
CA SER A 65 -11.11 -8.44 -10.80
C SER A 65 -12.33 -7.69 -10.27
N GLY A 66 -13.03 -7.01 -11.16
CA GLY A 66 -14.21 -6.22 -10.82
C GLY A 66 -14.99 -5.76 -12.03
N ASP A 67 -16.04 -5.01 -11.78
CA ASP A 67 -17.04 -4.53 -12.72
C ASP A 67 -16.57 -3.31 -13.55
N LEU A 68 -15.42 -3.44 -14.23
CA LEU A 68 -14.79 -2.38 -15.04
C LEU A 68 -15.70 -1.82 -16.16
N ASN A 69 -16.83 -2.47 -16.43
CA ASN A 69 -17.88 -1.93 -17.30
C ASN A 69 -18.66 -0.77 -16.66
N VAL A 70 -18.59 -0.60 -15.34
CA VAL A 70 -19.08 0.57 -14.62
C VAL A 70 -17.98 1.64 -14.66
N ASP A 71 -16.91 1.44 -13.89
CA ASP A 71 -15.67 2.22 -13.91
C ASP A 71 -14.56 1.47 -13.14
N GLN A 72 -13.52 2.17 -12.68
CA GLN A 72 -12.40 1.58 -11.94
C GLN A 72 -12.50 1.77 -10.42
N HIS A 73 -13.45 2.58 -9.94
CA HIS A 73 -13.54 3.01 -8.55
C HIS A 73 -13.62 1.82 -7.59
N HIS A 74 -14.63 0.95 -7.78
CA HIS A 74 -14.83 -0.20 -6.90
C HIS A 74 -13.59 -1.10 -6.79
N LEU A 75 -12.94 -1.38 -7.93
CA LEU A 75 -11.78 -2.26 -7.96
C LEU A 75 -10.58 -1.65 -7.24
N ILE A 76 -10.33 -0.36 -7.43
CA ILE A 76 -9.18 0.34 -6.86
C ILE A 76 -9.37 0.53 -5.35
N GLU A 77 -10.55 1.02 -4.90
CA GLU A 77 -10.87 1.19 -3.49
C GLU A 77 -10.81 -0.14 -2.73
N ASP A 78 -11.50 -1.17 -3.25
CA ASP A 78 -11.55 -2.50 -2.62
C ASP A 78 -10.18 -3.16 -2.55
N THR A 79 -9.31 -2.95 -3.55
CA THR A 79 -7.92 -3.41 -3.49
C THR A 79 -7.16 -2.70 -2.38
N GLY A 80 -7.38 -1.40 -2.17
CA GLY A 80 -6.84 -0.65 -1.03
C GLY A 80 -7.28 -1.26 0.31
N ILE A 81 -8.58 -1.50 0.47
CA ILE A 81 -9.14 -2.14 1.68
C ILE A 81 -8.49 -3.51 1.93
N VAL A 82 -8.44 -4.37 0.91
CA VAL A 82 -7.86 -5.73 1.05
C VAL A 82 -6.39 -5.67 1.38
N LEU A 83 -5.62 -4.78 0.72
CA LEU A 83 -4.20 -4.60 1.02
C LEU A 83 -4.01 -4.13 2.47
N GLY A 84 -4.80 -3.17 2.94
CA GLY A 84 -4.77 -2.73 4.34
C GLY A 84 -5.08 -3.86 5.32
N LEU A 85 -6.11 -4.67 5.06
CA LEU A 85 -6.47 -5.83 5.88
C LEU A 85 -5.35 -6.88 5.92
N LEU A 86 -4.61 -7.07 4.83
CA LEU A 86 -3.45 -7.95 4.77
C LEU A 86 -2.34 -7.47 5.70
N PHE A 87 -2.05 -6.17 5.70
CA PHE A 87 -1.09 -5.58 6.64
C PHE A 87 -1.54 -5.76 8.09
N ALA A 88 -2.78 -5.43 8.42
CA ALA A 88 -3.31 -5.61 9.77
C ALA A 88 -3.21 -7.07 10.24
N LYS A 89 -3.57 -8.03 9.37
CA LYS A 89 -3.52 -9.45 9.67
C LYS A 89 -2.09 -9.98 9.84
N ALA A 90 -1.17 -9.54 8.99
CA ALA A 90 0.22 -9.98 9.02
C ALA A 90 1.00 -9.37 10.20
N LEU A 91 0.62 -8.17 10.66
CA LEU A 91 1.22 -7.49 11.81
C LEU A 91 0.68 -7.99 13.16
N GLY A 92 -0.51 -8.60 13.20
CA GLY A 92 -1.12 -9.05 14.44
C GLY A 92 -1.32 -7.91 15.44
N ASP A 93 -0.72 -8.03 16.61
CA ASP A 93 -0.78 -7.01 17.69
C ASP A 93 0.25 -5.89 17.53
N CYS A 94 1.01 -5.89 16.43
CA CYS A 94 2.08 -4.94 16.14
C CYS A 94 3.22 -4.94 17.17
N ALA A 95 3.44 -6.04 17.89
CA ALA A 95 4.53 -6.15 18.87
C ALA A 95 5.90 -6.02 18.20
N GLY A 96 6.79 -5.27 18.83
CA GLY A 96 8.20 -5.15 18.44
C GLY A 96 8.49 -4.34 17.18
N ILE A 97 7.51 -3.75 16.48
CA ILE A 97 7.76 -2.93 15.30
C ILE A 97 8.13 -1.48 15.66
N TYR A 98 8.71 -0.74 14.69
CA TYR A 98 8.91 0.72 14.84
C TYR A 98 7.58 1.46 14.95
N ARG A 99 6.52 0.96 14.32
CA ARG A 99 5.16 1.48 14.27
C ARG A 99 4.97 2.65 13.32
N SER A 100 5.85 3.63 13.34
CA SER A 100 5.78 4.80 12.46
C SER A 100 6.97 4.86 11.52
N GLY A 101 6.75 5.45 10.35
CA GLY A 101 7.80 5.67 9.37
C GLY A 101 7.46 6.86 8.48
N PHE A 102 8.46 7.42 7.84
CA PHE A 102 8.25 8.52 6.90
C PHE A 102 9.24 8.43 5.75
N PHE A 103 8.87 9.00 4.61
CA PHE A 103 9.78 9.08 3.46
C PHE A 103 9.47 10.31 2.61
N VAL A 104 10.53 10.94 2.08
CA VAL A 104 10.43 11.96 1.04
C VAL A 104 11.03 11.40 -0.23
N TYR A 105 10.22 11.24 -1.29
CA TYR A 105 10.63 10.59 -2.52
C TYR A 105 10.63 11.57 -3.69
N PRO A 106 11.79 11.76 -4.36
CA PRO A 106 11.88 12.52 -5.59
C PRO A 106 11.59 11.62 -6.80
N MET A 107 10.89 12.14 -7.80
CA MET A 107 10.76 11.54 -9.11
C MET A 107 10.77 12.66 -10.16
N ASP A 108 11.90 12.85 -10.82
CA ASP A 108 12.17 13.95 -11.72
C ASP A 108 11.77 15.32 -11.10
N GLU A 109 10.78 16.00 -11.65
CA GLU A 109 10.28 17.28 -11.16
C GLU A 109 9.35 17.17 -9.95
N SER A 110 8.93 15.94 -9.60
CA SER A 110 7.99 15.69 -8.52
C SER A 110 8.73 15.35 -7.21
N LEU A 111 8.18 15.83 -6.11
CA LEU A 111 8.67 15.53 -4.77
C LEU A 111 7.47 15.34 -3.84
N LEU A 112 7.39 14.17 -3.21
CA LEU A 112 6.32 13.83 -2.29
C LEU A 112 6.87 13.47 -0.92
N GLN A 113 6.09 13.82 0.09
CA GLN A 113 6.35 13.46 1.50
C GLN A 113 5.22 12.57 1.99
N VAL A 114 5.59 11.51 2.70
CA VAL A 114 4.64 10.58 3.31
C VAL A 114 5.04 10.31 4.76
N SER A 115 4.04 10.22 5.64
CA SER A 115 4.19 9.72 7.01
C SER A 115 3.11 8.68 7.29
N VAL A 116 3.48 7.59 7.97
CA VAL A 116 2.56 6.52 8.37
C VAL A 116 2.69 6.22 9.85
N ASP A 117 1.57 5.84 10.50
CA ASP A 117 1.55 5.36 11.89
C ASP A 117 0.52 4.22 12.03
N PHE A 118 0.99 3.00 12.33
CA PHE A 118 0.15 1.84 12.62
C PHE A 118 -0.37 1.91 14.06
N GLY A 119 -1.11 2.99 14.35
CA GLY A 119 -1.62 3.33 15.69
C GLY A 119 -2.96 2.71 16.07
N GLY A 120 -3.57 1.87 15.22
CA GLY A 120 -4.86 1.22 15.47
C GLY A 120 -6.07 2.08 15.06
N ARG A 121 -5.89 3.35 14.72
CA ARG A 121 -6.95 4.28 14.33
C ARG A 121 -6.77 4.72 12.88
N PRO A 122 -7.72 4.44 11.99
CA PRO A 122 -7.60 4.81 10.58
C PRO A 122 -7.76 6.32 10.39
N PHE A 123 -6.87 6.90 9.59
CA PHE A 123 -7.02 8.26 9.08
C PHE A 123 -6.18 8.42 7.81
N CYS A 124 -6.74 9.05 6.79
CA CYS A 124 -6.02 9.37 5.56
C CYS A 124 -6.09 10.86 5.26
N VAL A 125 -4.93 11.47 5.02
CA VAL A 125 -4.82 12.80 4.41
C VAL A 125 -4.08 12.63 3.10
N CYS A 126 -4.73 12.96 1.99
CA CYS A 126 -4.18 12.79 0.66
C CYS A 126 -4.18 14.12 -0.10
N ASN A 127 -3.10 14.89 0.02
CA ASN A 127 -2.90 16.14 -0.72
C ASN A 127 -2.03 15.88 -1.97
N ALA A 128 -2.53 15.00 -2.85
CA ALA A 128 -1.78 14.56 -4.03
C ALA A 128 -1.66 15.65 -5.11
N ALA A 129 -2.49 16.67 -5.09
CA ALA A 129 -2.55 17.78 -6.06
C ALA A 129 -2.61 17.27 -7.51
N LEU A 130 -3.44 16.24 -7.76
CA LEU A 130 -3.66 15.66 -9.08
C LEU A 130 -4.60 16.55 -9.91
N THR A 131 -4.47 16.48 -11.23
CA THR A 131 -5.28 17.29 -12.16
C THR A 131 -6.68 16.71 -12.38
N GLY A 132 -6.93 15.45 -12.00
CA GLY A 132 -8.16 14.72 -12.28
C GLY A 132 -8.24 14.18 -13.71
N VAL A 133 -7.21 14.37 -14.53
CA VAL A 133 -7.18 13.83 -15.89
C VAL A 133 -6.71 12.37 -15.87
N PRO A 134 -7.50 11.44 -16.47
CA PRO A 134 -7.09 10.04 -16.52
C PRO A 134 -5.75 9.83 -17.24
N LEU A 135 -4.92 8.95 -16.71
CA LEU A 135 -3.69 8.54 -17.36
C LEU A 135 -4.00 7.45 -18.39
N VAL A 136 -3.74 7.71 -19.64
CA VAL A 136 -3.99 6.77 -20.74
C VAL A 136 -2.72 6.04 -21.12
N SER A 137 -2.80 4.73 -21.24
CA SER A 137 -1.73 3.85 -21.73
C SER A 137 -2.21 3.06 -22.95
N ILE A 138 -1.28 2.70 -23.81
CA ILE A 138 -1.55 1.88 -25.01
C ILE A 138 -0.61 0.68 -24.94
N SER A 139 -1.18 -0.54 -24.95
CA SER A 139 -0.37 -1.76 -24.99
C SER A 139 0.34 -1.92 -26.34
N PRO A 140 1.37 -2.78 -26.42
CA PRO A 140 2.04 -3.09 -27.70
C PRO A 140 1.08 -3.58 -28.78
N GLU A 141 -0.03 -4.24 -28.40
CA GLU A 141 -1.08 -4.74 -29.28
C GLU A 141 -2.11 -3.64 -29.66
N GLY A 142 -1.89 -2.38 -29.27
CA GLY A 142 -2.73 -1.24 -29.58
C GLY A 142 -4.00 -1.12 -28.72
N LYS A 143 -4.13 -1.89 -27.65
CA LYS A 143 -5.26 -1.75 -26.71
C LYS A 143 -5.02 -0.55 -25.79
N SER A 144 -5.99 0.37 -25.77
CA SER A 144 -5.99 1.48 -24.83
C SER A 144 -6.48 1.01 -23.47
N SER A 145 -5.80 1.45 -22.43
CA SER A 145 -6.27 1.37 -21.04
C SER A 145 -6.06 2.73 -20.37
N SER A 146 -6.83 3.01 -19.34
CA SER A 146 -6.69 4.25 -18.58
C SER A 146 -6.60 3.95 -17.09
N PHE A 147 -6.11 4.93 -16.32
CA PHE A 147 -6.20 4.95 -14.87
C PHE A 147 -6.90 6.24 -14.45
N GLN A 148 -8.00 6.10 -13.73
CA GLN A 148 -8.77 7.21 -13.18
C GLN A 148 -8.03 7.77 -11.96
N THR A 149 -7.48 8.97 -12.10
CA THR A 149 -6.61 9.57 -11.08
C THR A 149 -7.34 9.99 -9.81
N ASP A 150 -8.65 10.20 -9.87
CA ASP A 150 -9.52 10.46 -8.72
C ASP A 150 -9.62 9.25 -7.75
N CYS A 151 -9.56 8.01 -8.27
CA CYS A 151 -9.53 6.81 -7.43
C CYS A 151 -8.25 6.67 -6.57
N PHE A 152 -7.24 7.52 -6.79
CA PHE A 152 -5.99 7.46 -6.05
C PHE A 152 -6.17 7.71 -4.54
N GLU A 153 -6.98 8.68 -4.17
CA GLU A 153 -7.30 8.98 -2.77
C GLU A 153 -8.11 7.85 -2.15
N ASP A 154 -9.10 7.31 -2.87
CA ASP A 154 -9.96 6.21 -2.41
C ASP A 154 -9.15 4.96 -2.09
N PHE A 155 -8.13 4.64 -2.92
CA PHE A 155 -7.20 3.55 -2.65
C PHE A 155 -6.49 3.71 -1.28
N TRP A 156 -5.93 4.90 -1.00
CA TRP A 156 -5.21 5.12 0.26
C TRP A 156 -6.14 5.25 1.45
N GLN A 157 -7.34 5.79 1.26
CA GLN A 157 -8.38 5.79 2.29
C GLN A 157 -8.81 4.36 2.63
N GLY A 158 -9.04 3.52 1.61
CA GLY A 158 -9.34 2.09 1.76
C GLY A 158 -8.22 1.36 2.50
N PHE A 159 -6.97 1.61 2.11
CA PHE A 159 -5.80 1.04 2.77
C PHE A 159 -5.72 1.46 4.26
N ALA A 160 -5.84 2.74 4.56
CA ALA A 160 -5.77 3.26 5.93
C ALA A 160 -6.86 2.62 6.81
N ASN A 161 -8.08 2.49 6.28
CA ASN A 161 -9.21 1.84 6.96
C ASN A 161 -8.94 0.36 7.24
N GLY A 162 -8.45 -0.38 6.25
CA GLY A 162 -8.12 -1.80 6.38
C GLY A 162 -6.96 -2.07 7.32
N ALA A 163 -5.89 -1.29 7.22
CA ALA A 163 -4.67 -1.41 8.01
C ALA A 163 -4.80 -0.81 9.42
N LYS A 164 -5.87 -0.05 9.69
CA LYS A 164 -6.06 0.74 10.92
C LYS A 164 -4.87 1.64 11.21
N CYS A 165 -4.38 2.34 10.19
CA CYS A 165 -3.21 3.21 10.28
C CYS A 165 -3.55 4.65 9.88
N ASN A 166 -2.67 5.59 10.24
CA ASN A 166 -2.69 6.92 9.69
C ASN A 166 -1.76 6.97 8.48
N ILE A 167 -2.21 7.62 7.40
CA ILE A 167 -1.39 7.96 6.24
C ILE A 167 -1.57 9.45 5.97
N HIS A 168 -0.47 10.19 5.94
CA HIS A 168 -0.43 11.56 5.47
C HIS A 168 0.47 11.60 4.24
N LEU A 169 -0.06 12.06 3.13
CA LEU A 169 0.60 12.16 1.84
C LEU A 169 0.45 13.57 1.29
N ASP A 170 1.59 14.23 1.07
CA ASP A 170 1.64 15.60 0.57
C ASP A 170 2.55 15.68 -0.67
N THR A 171 2.03 16.24 -1.77
CA THR A 171 2.84 16.66 -2.89
C THR A 171 3.47 18.02 -2.59
N ILE A 172 4.79 18.03 -2.35
CA ILE A 172 5.55 19.26 -2.14
C ILE A 172 5.64 20.05 -3.44
N ARG A 173 5.86 19.37 -4.57
CA ARG A 173 5.83 19.90 -5.93
C ARG A 173 5.75 18.77 -6.95
N GLY A 174 5.34 19.11 -8.17
CA GLY A 174 5.26 18.19 -9.30
C GLY A 174 4.26 18.66 -10.34
N ARG A 175 4.54 18.37 -11.59
CA ARG A 175 3.68 18.71 -12.72
C ARG A 175 2.93 17.48 -13.26
N SER A 176 3.64 16.36 -13.39
CA SER A 176 3.11 15.13 -13.99
C SER A 176 2.34 14.32 -12.95
N ASP A 177 1.07 14.04 -13.21
CA ASP A 177 0.27 13.16 -12.33
C ASP A 177 0.82 11.74 -12.27
N HIS A 178 1.38 11.23 -13.39
CA HIS A 178 2.10 9.96 -13.39
C HIS A 178 3.25 9.96 -12.37
N HIS A 179 4.13 10.98 -12.43
CA HIS A 179 5.27 11.06 -11.51
C HIS A 179 4.83 11.24 -10.05
N LYS A 180 3.79 12.04 -9.81
CA LYS A 180 3.23 12.22 -8.46
C LYS A 180 2.69 10.90 -7.89
N ILE A 181 1.86 10.19 -8.66
CA ILE A 181 1.26 8.92 -8.22
C ILE A 181 2.36 7.88 -7.99
N GLU A 182 3.29 7.70 -8.93
CA GLU A 182 4.36 6.72 -8.79
C GLU A 182 5.31 7.04 -7.62
N ALA A 183 5.68 8.32 -7.45
CA ALA A 183 6.48 8.75 -6.31
C ALA A 183 5.75 8.50 -4.98
N ALA A 184 4.42 8.68 -4.94
CA ALA A 184 3.61 8.39 -3.77
C ALA A 184 3.64 6.90 -3.41
N PHE A 185 3.40 5.98 -4.36
CA PHE A 185 3.47 4.54 -4.10
C PHE A 185 4.85 4.11 -3.59
N LYS A 186 5.92 4.68 -4.14
CA LYS A 186 7.30 4.44 -3.69
C LYS A 186 7.57 5.02 -2.31
N ALA A 187 7.09 6.23 -2.02
CA ALA A 187 7.26 6.87 -0.71
C ALA A 187 6.50 6.12 0.38
N VAL A 188 5.21 5.81 0.14
CA VAL A 188 4.36 5.06 1.09
C VAL A 188 4.97 3.71 1.38
N SER A 189 5.40 2.95 0.36
CA SER A 189 5.97 1.63 0.56
C SER A 189 7.26 1.66 1.40
N ARG A 190 8.10 2.67 1.23
CA ARG A 190 9.31 2.86 2.05
C ARG A 190 8.98 3.29 3.48
N ALA A 191 8.03 4.20 3.66
CA ALA A 191 7.56 4.60 4.98
C ALA A 191 6.94 3.42 5.73
N ILE A 192 6.11 2.61 5.06
CA ILE A 192 5.53 1.39 5.63
C ILE A 192 6.64 0.39 5.98
N ARG A 193 7.60 0.15 5.08
CA ARG A 193 8.72 -0.76 5.36
C ARG A 193 9.46 -0.37 6.62
N GLU A 194 9.74 0.91 6.84
CA GLU A 194 10.32 1.40 8.08
C GLU A 194 9.40 1.11 9.28
N ALA A 195 8.13 1.51 9.17
CA ALA A 195 7.15 1.36 10.25
C ALA A 195 6.96 -0.09 10.71
N VAL A 196 6.94 -1.06 9.78
CA VAL A 196 6.72 -2.48 10.08
C VAL A 196 7.99 -3.27 10.37
N SER A 197 9.17 -2.65 10.24
CA SER A 197 10.44 -3.27 10.60
C SER A 197 10.52 -3.52 12.10
N ILE A 198 11.19 -4.59 12.49
CA ILE A 198 11.39 -4.93 13.90
C ILE A 198 12.42 -3.98 14.53
N ASP A 199 12.07 -3.39 15.65
CA ASP A 199 12.95 -2.61 16.51
C ASP A 199 13.52 -3.51 17.61
N ASP A 200 14.74 -3.99 17.42
CA ASP A 200 15.43 -4.88 18.37
C ASP A 200 15.49 -4.30 19.82
N ARG A 201 15.46 -2.97 19.95
CA ARG A 201 15.52 -2.30 21.25
C ARG A 201 14.23 -2.41 22.05
N ARG A 202 13.10 -2.75 21.39
CA ARG A 202 11.81 -2.92 22.05
C ARG A 202 11.64 -4.28 22.71
N GLY A 203 12.43 -5.28 22.31
CA GLY A 203 12.34 -6.64 22.88
C GLY A 203 10.95 -7.26 22.75
N GLY A 204 10.22 -6.98 21.66
CA GLY A 204 8.88 -7.49 21.42
C GLY A 204 7.74 -6.70 22.11
N ALA A 205 8.01 -5.58 22.79
CA ALA A 205 6.96 -4.78 23.41
C ALA A 205 6.08 -4.09 22.38
N ILE A 206 4.77 -3.96 22.67
CA ILE A 206 3.84 -3.19 21.86
C ILE A 206 4.23 -1.69 21.93
N PRO A 207 4.39 -1.00 20.78
CA PRO A 207 4.88 0.37 20.72
C PRO A 207 3.79 1.40 21.10
N SER A 208 3.24 1.27 22.30
CA SER A 208 2.16 2.13 22.80
C SER A 208 2.27 2.33 24.31
N THR A 209 2.17 3.57 24.78
CA THR A 209 2.06 3.88 26.21
C THR A 209 0.79 3.34 26.85
N LYS A 210 -0.22 2.98 26.03
CA LYS A 210 -1.48 2.37 26.51
C LYS A 210 -1.39 0.86 26.64
N GLY A 211 -0.26 0.22 26.19
CA GLY A 211 -0.08 -1.22 26.15
C GLY A 211 -0.89 -1.95 25.06
N VAL A 212 -1.68 -1.21 24.28
CA VAL A 212 -2.49 -1.74 23.15
C VAL A 212 -2.51 -0.71 22.02
N LEU A 213 -2.80 -1.17 20.79
CA LEU A 213 -3.08 -0.34 19.63
C LEU A 213 -4.58 -0.50 19.27
N VAL A 214 -5.37 0.53 19.59
CA VAL A 214 -6.84 0.60 19.40
C VAL A 214 -7.23 1.98 18.94
#